data_4324917bd0e4e26fafd397ead9e14537
#
_entry.id   4324917bd0e4e26fafd397ead9e14537
#
_cell.length_a   1.000
_cell.length_b   1.000
_cell.length_c   1.000
_cell.angle_alpha   90.00
_cell.angle_beta   90.00
_cell.angle_gamma   90.00
#
_symmetry.space_group_name_H-M   'P 1'
#
loop_
_entity.id
_entity.type
_entity.pdbx_description
1 polymer ?
#
loop_
_entity_poly.entity_id
_entity_poly.type
_entity_poly.pdbx_seq_one_letter_code
_entity_poly.pdbx_strand_id
1 'polypeptide(L)'
;MIKRTSKTYIDNLLQNNITWNILDIGCGYNANKFAKVICDVQDLSNHYQDKKFIRLTEKKLPFKDKEFDFVVASHVMEHVEDIDFFIEELERVSKKGYIELPTKLEDNLVFENKKDHLWHMDFDDVENKLVVSKKVQYFEPVLTVSTTKKLNEVFRTSLVLELIWEDSINHIVNKSTEDTFKKISVLNLLKKYFSKRLRMFFK
;
A
#
# COMPACT_ATOMS: atom_id res chain seq x y z
N MET A 1 12.43 13.77 -2.91
CA MET A 1 13.13 12.49 -3.28
C MET A 1 12.45 11.30 -2.60
N ILE A 2 12.21 10.18 -3.31
CA ILE A 2 11.58 8.96 -2.76
C ILE A 2 12.60 7.80 -2.73
N LYS A 3 12.55 6.93 -1.72
CA LYS A 3 13.43 5.76 -1.57
C LYS A 3 12.81 4.67 -0.71
N ARG A 4 13.32 3.45 -0.82
CA ARG A 4 12.93 2.34 0.06
C ARG A 4 13.27 2.62 1.51
N THR A 5 12.42 2.10 2.38
CA THR A 5 12.58 2.18 3.84
C THR A 5 12.05 0.92 4.49
N SER A 6 11.89 0.94 5.81
CA SER A 6 11.18 -0.10 6.56
C SER A 6 10.25 0.51 7.60
N LYS A 7 9.17 -0.20 7.93
CA LYS A 7 8.25 0.21 8.99
C LYS A 7 8.97 0.44 10.32
N THR A 8 9.93 -0.42 10.65
CA THR A 8 10.74 -0.26 11.87
C THR A 8 11.50 1.05 11.89
N TYR A 9 12.10 1.44 10.75
CA TYR A 9 12.77 2.73 10.64
C TYR A 9 11.78 3.89 10.81
N ILE A 10 10.61 3.81 10.17
CA ILE A 10 9.56 4.83 10.28
C ILE A 10 9.04 4.94 11.71
N ASP A 11 8.74 3.83 12.37
CA ASP A 11 8.28 3.82 13.76
C ASP A 11 9.30 4.49 14.69
N ASN A 12 10.60 4.21 14.53
CA ASN A 12 11.67 4.87 15.28
C ASN A 12 11.78 6.37 14.95
N LEU A 13 11.66 6.74 13.68
CA LEU A 13 11.67 8.13 13.23
C LEU A 13 10.54 8.92 13.90
N LEU A 14 9.31 8.40 13.84
CA LEU A 14 8.14 9.05 14.42
C LEU A 14 8.20 9.10 15.96
N GLN A 15 8.71 8.07 16.59
CA GLN A 15 8.93 8.04 18.04
C GLN A 15 9.93 9.10 18.51
N ASN A 16 10.99 9.33 17.73
CA ASN A 16 12.00 10.35 18.05
C ASN A 16 11.53 11.77 17.75
N ASN A 17 10.41 11.92 16.99
CA ASN A 17 9.84 13.20 16.59
C ASN A 17 8.39 13.34 17.07
N ILE A 18 8.13 13.03 18.33
CA ILE A 18 6.77 13.02 18.92
C ILE A 18 6.05 14.37 18.88
N THR A 19 6.79 15.46 18.69
CA THR A 19 6.24 16.81 18.54
C THR A 19 5.67 17.08 17.16
N TRP A 20 6.01 16.27 16.17
CA TRP A 20 5.52 16.43 14.81
C TRP A 20 3.99 16.35 14.73
N ASN A 21 3.42 17.18 13.86
CA ASN A 21 2.03 17.07 13.46
C ASN A 21 1.92 16.03 12.34
N ILE A 22 1.46 14.84 12.68
CA ILE A 22 1.41 13.68 11.79
C ILE A 22 -0.02 13.43 11.34
N LEU A 23 -0.22 13.30 10.02
CA LEU A 23 -1.47 12.89 9.40
C LEU A 23 -1.39 11.43 8.97
N ASP A 24 -2.44 10.64 9.22
CA ASP A 24 -2.63 9.32 8.65
C ASP A 24 -3.84 9.31 7.72
N ILE A 25 -3.60 9.03 6.43
CA ILE A 25 -4.61 9.05 5.37
C ILE A 25 -5.04 7.61 5.06
N GLY A 26 -6.36 7.39 4.98
CA GLY A 26 -6.91 6.05 4.80
C GLY A 26 -6.63 5.16 6.02
N CYS A 27 -6.84 5.72 7.20
CA CYS A 27 -6.44 5.11 8.46
C CYS A 27 -7.11 3.76 8.76
N GLY A 28 -8.25 3.46 8.11
CA GLY A 28 -9.03 2.26 8.39
C GLY A 28 -9.27 2.09 9.88
N TYR A 29 -9.30 0.84 10.36
CA TYR A 29 -9.48 0.53 11.78
C TYR A 29 -8.16 0.43 12.58
N ASN A 30 -6.99 0.70 11.95
CA ASN A 30 -5.67 0.57 12.57
C ASN A 30 -4.80 1.79 12.26
N ALA A 31 -5.26 2.97 12.68
CA ALA A 31 -4.53 4.21 12.49
C ALA A 31 -3.12 4.16 13.08
N ASN A 32 -2.20 4.85 12.44
CA ASN A 32 -0.85 5.02 12.96
C ASN A 32 -0.90 5.60 14.39
N LYS A 33 -0.21 4.96 15.32
CA LYS A 33 -0.24 5.33 16.75
C LYS A 33 0.30 6.74 17.03
N PHE A 34 1.19 7.25 16.18
CA PHE A 34 1.79 8.57 16.33
C PHE A 34 0.96 9.68 15.67
N ALA A 35 0.02 9.35 14.77
CA ALA A 35 -0.83 10.33 14.12
C ALA A 35 -1.86 10.90 15.10
N LYS A 36 -1.93 12.23 15.15
CA LYS A 36 -2.93 12.98 15.92
C LYS A 36 -4.16 13.29 15.08
N VAL A 37 -3.96 13.50 13.78
CA VAL A 37 -5.01 13.73 12.80
C VAL A 37 -5.06 12.52 11.87
N ILE A 38 -6.25 11.99 11.68
CA ILE A 38 -6.48 10.82 10.84
C ILE A 38 -7.67 11.06 9.94
N CYS A 39 -7.67 10.49 8.75
CA CYS A 39 -8.80 10.63 7.85
C CYS A 39 -9.06 9.37 7.03
N ASP A 40 -10.31 9.17 6.63
CA ASP A 40 -10.76 8.06 5.81
C ASP A 40 -12.02 8.47 5.03
N VAL A 41 -12.32 7.78 3.93
CA VAL A 41 -13.58 7.92 3.19
C VAL A 41 -14.75 7.28 3.94
N GLN A 42 -14.49 6.23 4.72
CA GLN A 42 -15.46 5.63 5.62
C GLN A 42 -15.65 6.51 6.85
N ASP A 43 -16.85 6.54 7.40
CA ASP A 43 -17.08 7.22 8.67
C ASP A 43 -16.67 6.33 9.84
N LEU A 44 -15.50 6.60 10.38
CA LEU A 44 -14.93 5.90 11.54
C LEU A 44 -14.91 6.76 12.81
N SER A 45 -15.69 7.85 12.84
CA SER A 45 -15.75 8.79 13.98
C SER A 45 -16.10 8.11 15.31
N ASN A 46 -16.96 7.10 15.28
CA ASN A 46 -17.33 6.33 16.46
C ASN A 46 -16.21 5.39 16.96
N HIS A 47 -15.28 5.01 16.07
CA HIS A 47 -14.15 4.13 16.41
C HIS A 47 -12.98 4.90 17.03
N TYR A 48 -12.74 6.13 16.55
CA TYR A 48 -11.63 6.98 16.99
C TYR A 48 -12.13 8.15 17.85
N GLN A 49 -12.15 7.97 19.18
CA GLN A 49 -12.54 9.02 20.13
C GLN A 49 -11.34 9.80 20.70
N ASP A 50 -10.13 9.23 20.60
CA ASP A 50 -8.88 9.77 21.11
C ASP A 50 -8.06 10.55 20.07
N LYS A 51 -8.48 10.52 18.79
CA LYS A 51 -7.82 11.15 17.66
C LYS A 51 -8.75 12.12 16.94
N LYS A 52 -8.17 13.14 16.30
CA LYS A 52 -8.96 14.02 15.43
C LYS A 52 -9.25 13.29 14.12
N PHE A 53 -10.41 12.64 14.04
CA PHE A 53 -10.89 11.98 12.83
C PHE A 53 -11.57 12.96 11.89
N ILE A 54 -11.29 12.86 10.58
CA ILE A 54 -11.91 13.65 9.52
C ILE A 54 -12.39 12.71 8.41
N ARG A 55 -13.68 12.69 8.15
CA ARG A 55 -14.24 11.96 7.03
C ARG A 55 -13.93 12.68 5.72
N LEU A 56 -13.35 11.99 4.75
CA LEU A 56 -13.10 12.52 3.41
C LEU A 56 -14.35 12.34 2.54
N THR A 57 -14.85 13.44 1.98
CA THR A 57 -16.00 13.45 1.06
C THR A 57 -15.63 13.93 -0.34
N GLU A 58 -14.44 14.49 -0.48
CA GLU A 58 -13.91 15.04 -1.73
C GLU A 58 -12.52 14.46 -2.03
N LYS A 59 -12.11 14.52 -3.29
CA LYS A 59 -10.75 14.09 -3.70
C LYS A 59 -9.67 15.00 -3.11
N LYS A 60 -9.94 16.31 -2.97
CA LYS A 60 -9.04 17.26 -2.34
C LYS A 60 -9.06 17.09 -0.83
N LEU A 61 -7.89 16.96 -0.23
CA LEU A 61 -7.75 16.85 1.22
C LEU A 61 -8.13 18.17 1.91
N PRO A 62 -8.96 18.17 2.97
CA PRO A 62 -9.44 19.39 3.64
C PRO A 62 -8.40 20.01 4.57
N PHE A 63 -7.15 20.08 4.12
CA PHE A 63 -6.00 20.60 4.88
C PHE A 63 -5.30 21.71 4.11
N LYS A 64 -4.58 22.56 4.83
CA LYS A 64 -3.74 23.62 4.24
C LYS A 64 -2.46 23.05 3.67
N ASP A 65 -1.81 23.83 2.81
CA ASP A 65 -0.51 23.49 2.28
C ASP A 65 0.52 23.40 3.42
N LYS A 66 1.29 22.30 3.42
CA LYS A 66 2.33 22.02 4.42
C LYS A 66 1.84 22.10 5.88
N GLU A 67 0.57 21.71 6.12
CA GLU A 67 -0.02 21.69 7.46
C GLU A 67 0.63 20.64 8.37
N PHE A 68 1.17 19.57 7.76
CA PHE A 68 1.75 18.45 8.49
C PHE A 68 3.26 18.35 8.32
N ASP A 69 3.95 17.95 9.39
CA ASP A 69 5.37 17.65 9.35
C ASP A 69 5.64 16.32 8.66
N PHE A 70 4.69 15.39 8.76
CA PHE A 70 4.79 14.04 8.18
C PHE A 70 3.41 13.49 7.83
N VAL A 71 3.30 12.80 6.69
CA VAL A 71 2.09 12.10 6.30
C VAL A 71 2.36 10.59 6.17
N VAL A 72 1.41 9.78 6.62
CA VAL A 72 1.38 8.33 6.45
C VAL A 72 0.24 7.99 5.49
N ALA A 73 0.52 7.20 4.46
CA ALA A 73 -0.48 6.63 3.56
C ALA A 73 -0.18 5.13 3.39
N SER A 74 -0.90 4.30 4.12
CA SER A 74 -0.67 2.86 4.16
C SER A 74 -1.86 2.11 3.56
N HIS A 75 -1.64 1.40 2.47
CA HIS A 75 -2.67 0.66 1.73
C HIS A 75 -3.84 1.55 1.28
N VAL A 76 -3.54 2.65 0.60
CA VAL A 76 -4.50 3.65 0.11
C VAL A 76 -4.39 3.87 -1.39
N MET A 77 -3.17 4.09 -1.90
CA MET A 77 -2.95 4.54 -3.27
C MET A 77 -3.47 3.53 -4.31
N GLU A 78 -3.44 2.25 -4.00
CA GLU A 78 -3.93 1.17 -4.86
C GLU A 78 -5.44 1.24 -5.13
N HIS A 79 -6.19 1.97 -4.29
CA HIS A 79 -7.64 2.18 -4.42
C HIS A 79 -8.01 3.50 -5.12
N VAL A 80 -7.06 4.41 -5.28
CA VAL A 80 -7.31 5.78 -5.78
C VAL A 80 -7.40 5.79 -7.30
N GLU A 81 -8.46 6.36 -7.86
CA GLU A 81 -8.63 6.47 -9.31
C GLU A 81 -7.60 7.37 -9.97
N ASP A 82 -7.31 8.52 -9.35
CA ASP A 82 -6.42 9.55 -9.84
C ASP A 82 -5.14 9.61 -9.00
N ILE A 83 -4.18 8.82 -9.39
CA ILE A 83 -2.90 8.68 -8.69
C ILE A 83 -2.10 9.98 -8.73
N ASP A 84 -2.06 10.63 -9.90
CA ASP A 84 -1.29 11.86 -10.08
C ASP A 84 -1.80 12.94 -9.10
N PHE A 85 -3.12 13.14 -9.06
CA PHE A 85 -3.75 14.09 -8.13
C PHE A 85 -3.54 13.70 -6.66
N PHE A 86 -3.60 12.42 -6.32
CA PHE A 86 -3.39 11.98 -4.94
C PHE A 86 -1.94 12.24 -4.48
N ILE A 87 -0.96 12.02 -5.35
CA ILE A 87 0.44 12.32 -5.06
C ILE A 87 0.63 13.83 -4.87
N GLU A 88 0.04 14.67 -5.73
CA GLU A 88 0.06 16.12 -5.58
C GLU A 88 -0.54 16.56 -4.23
N GLU A 89 -1.62 15.93 -3.78
CA GLU A 89 -2.23 16.23 -2.48
C GLU A 89 -1.34 15.80 -1.30
N LEU A 90 -0.66 14.61 -1.38
CA LEU A 90 0.34 14.21 -0.37
C LEU A 90 1.45 15.26 -0.27
N GLU A 91 2.00 15.66 -1.43
CA GLU A 91 3.06 16.67 -1.50
C GLU A 91 2.56 18.05 -1.05
N ARG A 92 1.31 18.40 -1.32
CA ARG A 92 0.73 19.68 -0.90
C ARG A 92 0.60 19.78 0.62
N VAL A 93 0.08 18.74 1.27
CA VAL A 93 -0.21 18.78 2.72
C VAL A 93 1.02 18.58 3.61
N SER A 94 2.10 17.96 3.07
CA SER A 94 3.34 17.73 3.81
C SER A 94 4.57 17.89 2.91
N LYS A 95 5.77 17.97 3.53
CA LYS A 95 7.06 17.86 2.83
C LYS A 95 7.68 16.47 2.91
N LYS A 96 7.19 15.64 3.81
CA LYS A 96 7.74 14.31 4.11
C LYS A 96 6.62 13.33 4.36
N GLY A 97 6.86 12.08 4.01
CA GLY A 97 5.89 11.06 4.32
C GLY A 97 6.37 9.64 4.09
N TYR A 98 5.52 8.73 4.47
CA TYR A 98 5.68 7.28 4.32
C TYR A 98 4.50 6.72 3.52
N ILE A 99 4.84 5.88 2.55
CA ILE A 99 3.87 5.15 1.74
C ILE A 99 4.13 3.66 1.93
N GLU A 100 3.08 2.92 2.24
CA GLU A 100 3.09 1.46 2.32
C GLU A 100 2.09 0.91 1.30
N LEU A 101 2.52 -0.03 0.47
CA LEU A 101 1.76 -0.55 -0.67
C LEU A 101 1.92 -2.07 -0.76
N PRO A 102 0.91 -2.81 -1.23
CA PRO A 102 1.10 -4.20 -1.56
C PRO A 102 2.04 -4.35 -2.77
N THR A 103 2.92 -5.35 -2.74
CA THR A 103 3.64 -5.74 -3.95
C THR A 103 2.69 -6.42 -4.94
N LYS A 104 3.10 -6.51 -6.22
CA LYS A 104 2.36 -7.29 -7.23
C LYS A 104 2.10 -8.73 -6.79
N LEU A 105 3.00 -9.30 -5.98
CA LEU A 105 2.84 -10.66 -5.48
C LEU A 105 1.70 -10.74 -4.45
N GLU A 106 1.72 -9.90 -3.42
CA GLU A 106 0.65 -9.86 -2.43
C GLU A 106 -0.69 -9.58 -3.09
N ASP A 107 -0.73 -8.58 -3.95
CA ASP A 107 -1.93 -8.13 -4.63
C ASP A 107 -2.59 -9.22 -5.48
N ASN A 108 -1.80 -10.13 -6.04
CA ASN A 108 -2.29 -11.27 -6.79
C ASN A 108 -2.69 -12.47 -5.92
N LEU A 109 -2.12 -12.60 -4.71
CA LEU A 109 -2.39 -13.72 -3.80
C LEU A 109 -3.68 -13.54 -3.01
N VAL A 110 -4.11 -12.31 -2.73
CA VAL A 110 -5.15 -11.98 -1.76
C VAL A 110 -6.52 -11.82 -2.46
N PHE A 111 -7.55 -12.50 -1.92
CA PHE A 111 -8.91 -12.49 -2.47
C PHE A 111 -9.54 -11.09 -2.46
N GLU A 112 -9.41 -10.40 -1.34
CA GLU A 112 -10.01 -9.08 -1.13
C GLU A 112 -9.44 -8.05 -2.12
N ASN A 113 -8.14 -8.11 -2.39
CA ASN A 113 -7.45 -7.16 -3.28
C ASN A 113 -7.92 -7.25 -4.73
N LYS A 114 -8.48 -8.40 -5.14
CA LYS A 114 -8.84 -8.66 -6.55
C LYS A 114 -9.82 -7.64 -7.13
N LYS A 115 -10.76 -7.15 -6.34
CA LYS A 115 -11.81 -6.23 -6.81
C LYS A 115 -11.51 -4.78 -6.47
N ASP A 116 -10.86 -4.56 -5.33
CA ASP A 116 -10.78 -3.24 -4.72
C ASP A 116 -9.51 -2.48 -5.11
N HIS A 117 -8.47 -3.19 -5.57
CA HIS A 117 -7.24 -2.55 -6.04
C HIS A 117 -7.32 -2.27 -7.55
N LEU A 118 -7.01 -1.06 -7.93
CA LEU A 118 -7.02 -0.57 -9.32
C LEU A 118 -5.64 -0.66 -9.97
N TRP A 119 -4.57 -0.59 -9.16
CA TRP A 119 -3.21 -0.43 -9.59
C TRP A 119 -2.27 -1.47 -8.99
N HIS A 120 -1.24 -1.82 -9.76
CA HIS A 120 -0.02 -2.44 -9.23
C HIS A 120 1.03 -1.37 -9.02
N MET A 121 1.72 -1.46 -7.89
CA MET A 121 2.81 -0.58 -7.52
C MET A 121 4.13 -1.34 -7.54
N ASP A 122 5.17 -0.69 -8.06
CA ASP A 122 6.53 -1.19 -8.11
C ASP A 122 7.51 -0.03 -7.86
N PHE A 123 8.75 -0.30 -7.60
CA PHE A 123 9.73 0.73 -7.36
C PHE A 123 11.01 0.47 -8.16
N ASP A 124 11.39 1.46 -8.97
CA ASP A 124 12.65 1.47 -9.69
C ASP A 124 13.75 2.00 -8.76
N ASP A 125 14.59 1.09 -8.28
CA ASP A 125 15.68 1.41 -7.34
C ASP A 125 16.85 2.15 -8.03
N VAL A 126 16.91 2.16 -9.36
CA VAL A 126 17.95 2.87 -10.11
C VAL A 126 17.61 4.35 -10.26
N GLU A 127 16.37 4.61 -10.68
CA GLU A 127 15.89 5.98 -10.87
C GLU A 127 15.20 6.56 -9.63
N ASN A 128 15.08 5.80 -8.55
CA ASN A 128 14.31 6.16 -7.35
C ASN A 128 12.92 6.68 -7.71
N LYS A 129 12.15 5.83 -8.40
CA LYS A 129 10.86 6.20 -8.97
C LYS A 129 9.78 5.16 -8.63
N LEU A 130 8.62 5.64 -8.20
CA LEU A 130 7.42 4.82 -8.05
C LEU A 130 6.84 4.54 -9.44
N VAL A 131 6.68 3.25 -9.78
CA VAL A 131 6.11 2.81 -11.04
C VAL A 131 4.71 2.27 -10.78
N VAL A 132 3.71 2.98 -11.29
CA VAL A 132 2.29 2.61 -11.19
C VAL A 132 1.84 2.03 -12.51
N SER A 133 1.18 0.88 -12.48
CA SER A 133 0.61 0.25 -13.68
C SER A 133 -0.80 -0.26 -13.40
N LYS A 134 -1.63 -0.37 -14.45
CA LYS A 134 -2.95 -1.00 -14.31
C LYS A 134 -2.82 -2.38 -13.72
N LYS A 135 -3.72 -2.71 -12.78
CA LYS A 135 -3.74 -4.04 -12.17
C LYS A 135 -4.04 -5.13 -13.19
N VAL A 136 -3.22 -6.19 -13.15
CA VAL A 136 -3.39 -7.42 -13.92
C VAL A 136 -3.38 -8.62 -12.97
N GLN A 137 -4.36 -9.49 -13.09
CA GLN A 137 -4.48 -10.69 -12.27
C GLN A 137 -3.75 -11.86 -12.95
N TYR A 138 -2.53 -12.16 -12.52
CA TYR A 138 -1.67 -13.21 -13.09
C TYR A 138 -2.03 -14.64 -12.63
N PHE A 139 -2.59 -14.81 -11.43
CA PHE A 139 -3.09 -16.09 -10.94
C PHE A 139 -4.32 -15.92 -10.04
N GLU A 140 -5.07 -16.99 -9.82
CA GLU A 140 -6.22 -16.96 -8.93
C GLU A 140 -5.77 -16.75 -7.48
N PRO A 141 -6.39 -15.82 -6.73
CA PRO A 141 -6.08 -15.62 -5.33
C PRO A 141 -6.26 -16.92 -4.52
N VAL A 142 -5.42 -17.08 -3.51
CA VAL A 142 -5.42 -18.28 -2.62
C VAL A 142 -5.31 -17.91 -1.15
N LEU A 143 -5.10 -16.63 -0.82
CA LEU A 143 -4.94 -16.14 0.53
C LEU A 143 -6.02 -15.11 0.88
N THR A 144 -6.28 -14.96 2.16
CA THR A 144 -7.06 -13.85 2.72
C THR A 144 -6.14 -12.82 3.33
N VAL A 145 -6.60 -11.59 3.55
CA VAL A 145 -5.86 -10.55 4.28
C VAL A 145 -5.34 -11.06 5.62
N SER A 146 -6.16 -11.83 6.37
CA SER A 146 -5.74 -12.36 7.67
C SER A 146 -4.60 -13.37 7.58
N THR A 147 -4.56 -14.19 6.52
CA THR A 147 -3.45 -15.13 6.28
C THR A 147 -2.20 -14.38 5.86
N THR A 148 -2.35 -13.38 5.01
CA THR A 148 -1.23 -12.55 4.53
C THR A 148 -0.59 -11.76 5.67
N LYS A 149 -1.37 -11.27 6.64
CA LYS A 149 -0.83 -10.64 7.86
C LYS A 149 0.17 -11.53 8.60
N LYS A 150 -0.10 -12.84 8.69
CA LYS A 150 0.84 -13.81 9.31
C LYS A 150 2.10 -14.01 8.45
N LEU A 151 1.95 -14.04 7.13
CA LEU A 151 3.09 -14.14 6.22
C LEU A 151 3.97 -12.87 6.25
N ASN A 152 3.39 -11.71 6.49
CA ASN A 152 4.11 -10.45 6.62
C ASN A 152 5.07 -10.42 7.82
N GLU A 153 4.89 -11.26 8.82
CA GLU A 153 5.86 -11.39 9.92
C GLU A 153 7.22 -11.92 9.45
N VAL A 154 7.23 -12.71 8.37
CA VAL A 154 8.46 -13.35 7.84
C VAL A 154 8.83 -12.82 6.44
N PHE A 155 7.85 -12.55 5.59
CA PHE A 155 8.04 -12.24 4.17
C PHE A 155 7.69 -10.79 3.83
N ARG A 156 7.73 -9.88 4.79
CA ARG A 156 7.27 -8.49 4.62
C ARG A 156 7.90 -7.81 3.41
N THR A 157 9.19 -7.91 3.23
CA THR A 157 9.91 -7.28 2.10
C THR A 157 9.53 -7.82 0.73
N SER A 158 8.93 -9.03 0.67
CA SER A 158 8.42 -9.63 -0.56
C SER A 158 6.94 -9.30 -0.82
N LEU A 159 6.21 -8.96 0.22
CA LEU A 159 4.77 -8.72 0.16
C LEU A 159 4.42 -7.23 0.23
N VAL A 160 5.24 -6.41 0.88
CA VAL A 160 4.96 -5.00 1.11
C VAL A 160 6.08 -4.14 0.55
N LEU A 161 5.72 -3.12 -0.21
CA LEU A 161 6.59 -2.06 -0.67
C LEU A 161 6.50 -0.89 0.30
N GLU A 162 7.62 -0.53 0.90
CA GLU A 162 7.71 0.51 1.92
C GLU A 162 8.62 1.64 1.43
N LEU A 163 8.07 2.83 1.31
CA LEU A 163 8.77 4.00 0.75
C LEU A 163 8.69 5.20 1.70
N ILE A 164 9.79 5.91 1.83
CA ILE A 164 9.83 7.25 2.45
C ILE A 164 10.13 8.28 1.38
N TRP A 165 9.48 9.43 1.46
CA TRP A 165 9.72 10.52 0.54
C TRP A 165 9.93 11.84 1.27
N GLU A 166 10.65 12.76 0.61
CA GLU A 166 10.89 14.13 1.04
C GLU A 166 10.84 15.05 -0.17
N ASP A 167 10.14 16.15 -0.04
CA ASP A 167 9.82 17.20 -1.01
C ASP A 167 8.95 16.73 -2.19
N SER A 168 9.34 15.67 -2.90
CA SER A 168 8.60 15.18 -4.07
C SER A 168 8.65 13.66 -4.19
N ILE A 169 7.60 13.11 -4.82
CA ILE A 169 7.45 11.68 -5.15
C ILE A 169 7.66 11.51 -6.65
N ASN A 170 8.89 11.14 -7.04
CA ASN A 170 9.14 10.80 -8.44
C ASN A 170 8.34 9.56 -8.82
N HIS A 171 7.43 9.67 -9.81
CA HIS A 171 6.56 8.58 -10.21
C HIS A 171 6.27 8.57 -11.72
N ILE A 172 5.77 7.45 -12.20
CA ILE A 172 5.25 7.29 -13.55
C ILE A 172 3.99 6.42 -13.51
N VAL A 173 2.94 6.84 -14.22
CA VAL A 173 1.68 6.09 -14.32
C VAL A 173 1.50 5.52 -15.72
N ASN A 174 1.62 4.19 -15.84
CA ASN A 174 1.41 3.45 -17.07
C ASN A 174 -0.06 3.01 -17.19
N LYS A 175 -0.83 3.71 -17.98
CA LYS A 175 -2.28 3.46 -18.17
C LYS A 175 -2.57 2.34 -19.19
N SER A 176 -1.58 1.89 -19.96
CA SER A 176 -1.74 0.81 -20.96
C SER A 176 -1.54 -0.56 -20.31
N THR A 177 -2.44 -1.48 -20.61
CA THR A 177 -2.31 -2.90 -20.27
C THR A 177 -2.07 -3.68 -21.55
N GLU A 178 -0.82 -3.91 -21.92
CA GLU A 178 -0.43 -4.91 -22.93
C GLU A 178 0.08 -6.16 -22.21
N ASP A 179 -0.79 -6.89 -21.54
CA ASP A 179 -0.39 -8.12 -20.87
C ASP A 179 -1.08 -9.32 -21.50
N THR A 180 -0.28 -10.11 -22.24
CA THR A 180 -0.70 -11.36 -22.89
C THR A 180 -0.54 -12.58 -21.95
N PHE A 181 -0.22 -12.35 -20.67
CA PHE A 181 0.04 -13.43 -19.73
C PHE A 181 -1.19 -14.27 -19.46
N LYS A 182 -1.09 -15.58 -19.71
CA LYS A 182 -2.17 -16.50 -19.40
C LYS A 182 -2.26 -16.76 -17.88
N LYS A 183 -3.38 -16.39 -17.30
CA LYS A 183 -3.65 -16.56 -15.87
C LYS A 183 -3.43 -18.01 -15.40
N ILE A 184 -2.67 -18.17 -14.33
CA ILE A 184 -2.44 -19.47 -13.70
C ILE A 184 -3.63 -19.81 -12.79
N SER A 185 -4.30 -20.94 -13.05
CA SER A 185 -5.42 -21.38 -12.22
C SER A 185 -4.96 -22.21 -11.01
N VAL A 186 -5.69 -22.11 -9.89
CA VAL A 186 -5.46 -22.90 -8.67
C VAL A 186 -5.55 -24.40 -8.96
N LEU A 187 -6.48 -24.82 -9.81
CA LEU A 187 -6.61 -26.23 -10.19
C LEU A 187 -5.35 -26.77 -10.86
N ASN A 188 -4.71 -25.97 -11.71
CA ASN A 188 -3.46 -26.36 -12.35
C ASN A 188 -2.31 -26.47 -11.34
N LEU A 189 -2.24 -25.56 -10.37
CA LEU A 189 -1.27 -25.63 -9.29
C LEU A 189 -1.46 -26.89 -8.44
N LEU A 190 -2.69 -27.21 -8.05
CA LEU A 190 -3.03 -28.40 -7.28
C LEU A 190 -2.69 -29.70 -8.05
N LYS A 191 -3.05 -29.78 -9.33
CA LYS A 191 -2.69 -30.94 -10.18
C LYS A 191 -1.17 -31.16 -10.22
N LYS A 192 -0.39 -30.09 -10.39
CA LYS A 192 1.08 -30.16 -10.39
C LYS A 192 1.63 -30.58 -9.03
N TYR A 193 1.07 -30.04 -7.94
CA TYR A 193 1.46 -30.37 -6.57
C TYR A 193 1.24 -31.86 -6.28
N PHE A 194 0.02 -32.38 -6.53
CA PHE A 194 -0.28 -33.80 -6.30
C PHE A 194 0.53 -34.72 -7.19
N SER A 195 0.70 -34.40 -8.47
CA SER A 195 1.54 -35.18 -9.38
C SER A 195 3.00 -35.26 -8.88
N LYS A 196 3.55 -34.16 -8.36
CA LYS A 196 4.91 -34.16 -7.80
C LYS A 196 4.98 -34.97 -6.51
N ARG A 197 4.00 -34.85 -5.61
CA ARG A 197 3.93 -35.65 -4.38
C ARG A 197 3.88 -37.16 -4.67
N LEU A 198 3.01 -37.59 -5.58
CA LEU A 198 2.92 -38.97 -5.99
C LEU A 198 4.25 -39.54 -6.51
N ARG A 199 4.94 -38.80 -7.38
CA ARG A 199 6.26 -39.22 -7.88
C ARG A 199 7.33 -39.33 -6.78
N MET A 200 7.20 -38.59 -5.69
CA MET A 200 8.12 -38.70 -4.55
C MET A 200 7.85 -39.91 -3.68
N PHE A 201 6.61 -40.48 -3.68
CA PHE A 201 6.27 -41.70 -2.97
C PHE A 201 6.69 -42.95 -3.71
N PHE A 202 6.86 -42.89 -5.04
CA PHE A 202 7.25 -44.02 -5.88
C PHE A 202 8.75 -43.98 -6.28
N LYS A 203 9.56 -43.15 -5.65
CA LYS A 203 11.01 -43.17 -5.68
C LYS A 203 11.55 -43.81 -4.37
#